data_811c14d86cf9002e112f558fa280ff2c
#
_entry.id   811c14d86cf9002e112f558fa280ff2c
#
_cell.length_a   1.000
_cell.length_b   1.000
_cell.length_c   1.000
_cell.angle_alpha   90.00
_cell.angle_beta   90.00
_cell.angle_gamma   90.00
#
_symmetry.space_group_name_H-M   'P 1'
#
loop_
_entity.id
_entity.type
_entity.pdbx_description
1 polymer ?
#
loop_
_entity_poly.entity_id
_entity_poly.type
_entity_poly.pdbx_seq_one_letter_code
_entity_poly.pdbx_strand_id
1 'polypeptide(L)'
;VKSELGTYVVYGNHDVKETLIGGFSITSRTLAFRDPRMDEFLEKCGFKVLTDDVVTLDNGNIYLIGRLDSEKAGDGTSDRMSINNLTAGLDKSKLILLLEHEPANLSGVADCGVDVMLCGHTHAGQFFPLTIVQPFAWQNYHGYLKVGNMHSFVTAGVGLYGPNMRVMTDSEVME
;
A
#
# COMPACT_ATOMS: atom_id res chain seq x y z
N VAL A 1 -13.33 -11.81 -10.09
CA VAL A 1 -13.62 -10.55 -10.79
C VAL A 1 -12.80 -10.56 -12.07
N LYS A 2 -13.40 -10.27 -13.21
CA LYS A 2 -12.66 -10.07 -14.47
C LYS A 2 -12.34 -8.57 -14.55
N SER A 3 -11.07 -8.24 -14.69
CA SER A 3 -10.61 -6.87 -14.89
C SER A 3 -10.22 -6.67 -16.35
N GLU A 4 -10.69 -5.58 -16.97
CA GLU A 4 -10.34 -5.23 -18.36
C GLU A 4 -8.93 -4.61 -18.43
N LEU A 5 -8.51 -3.88 -17.39
CA LEU A 5 -7.22 -3.19 -17.33
C LEU A 5 -6.13 -3.96 -16.59
N GLY A 6 -6.45 -5.17 -16.11
CA GLY A 6 -5.52 -6.00 -15.34
C GLY A 6 -5.74 -5.91 -13.84
N THR A 7 -5.04 -6.75 -13.09
CA THR A 7 -5.07 -6.80 -11.61
C THR A 7 -3.66 -6.58 -11.10
N TYR A 8 -3.50 -5.62 -10.21
CA TYR A 8 -2.20 -5.16 -9.73
C TYR A 8 -2.13 -5.28 -8.21
N VAL A 9 -0.94 -5.51 -7.69
CA VAL A 9 -0.69 -5.65 -6.26
C VAL A 9 0.64 -4.99 -5.88
N VAL A 10 0.67 -4.39 -4.71
CA VAL A 10 1.89 -3.99 -4.00
C VAL A 10 2.00 -4.76 -2.71
N TYR A 11 3.21 -5.02 -2.26
CA TYR A 11 3.46 -5.67 -0.98
C TYR A 11 3.41 -4.67 0.17
N GLY A 12 2.98 -5.15 1.33
CA GLY A 12 3.09 -4.45 2.60
C GLY A 12 4.25 -4.98 3.44
N ASN A 13 4.46 -4.35 4.59
CA ASN A 13 5.56 -4.63 5.52
C ASN A 13 5.53 -6.04 6.13
N HIS A 14 4.41 -6.78 6.01
CA HIS A 14 4.26 -8.17 6.47
C HIS A 14 4.27 -9.20 5.34
N ASP A 15 4.36 -8.78 4.09
CA ASP A 15 4.46 -9.69 2.93
C ASP A 15 5.90 -10.13 2.64
N VAL A 16 6.69 -10.29 3.70
CA VAL A 16 8.08 -10.74 3.69
C VAL A 16 8.23 -11.96 4.61
N LYS A 17 9.34 -12.67 4.49
CA LYS A 17 9.67 -13.74 5.46
C LYS A 17 9.91 -13.13 6.81
N GLU A 18 9.11 -13.53 7.79
CA GLU A 18 9.14 -12.96 9.13
C GLU A 18 9.34 -14.02 10.22
N THR A 19 10.02 -13.60 11.28
CA THR A 19 10.01 -14.31 12.55
C THR A 19 9.00 -13.64 13.47
N LEU A 20 8.01 -14.41 13.94
CA LEU A 20 6.93 -13.92 14.79
C LEU A 20 7.10 -14.38 16.23
N ILE A 21 6.90 -13.47 17.20
CA ILE A 21 6.78 -13.77 18.61
C ILE A 21 5.45 -13.21 19.11
N GLY A 22 4.57 -14.08 19.62
CA GLY A 22 3.25 -13.68 20.10
C GLY A 22 2.37 -13.02 19.03
N GLY A 23 2.60 -13.31 17.73
CA GLY A 23 1.88 -12.72 16.62
C GLY A 23 2.49 -11.40 16.10
N PHE A 24 3.54 -10.88 16.74
CA PHE A 24 4.21 -9.67 16.30
C PHE A 24 5.53 -9.99 15.61
N SER A 25 5.82 -9.28 14.52
CA SER A 25 7.07 -9.43 13.78
C SER A 25 8.23 -8.82 14.54
N ILE A 26 9.32 -9.59 14.63
CA ILE A 26 10.62 -9.14 15.16
C ILE A 26 11.67 -9.03 14.04
N THR A 27 11.28 -9.21 12.80
CA THR A 27 12.17 -9.15 11.64
C THR A 27 12.56 -7.71 11.33
N SER A 28 13.85 -7.41 11.39
CA SER A 28 14.39 -6.09 11.00
C SER A 28 14.32 -5.90 9.47
N ARG A 29 14.42 -4.65 9.02
CA ARG A 29 14.45 -4.29 7.58
C ARG A 29 15.49 -5.08 6.80
N THR A 30 16.69 -5.20 7.33
CA THR A 30 17.84 -5.87 6.69
C THR A 30 17.69 -7.39 6.58
N LEU A 31 16.72 -7.96 7.29
CA LEU A 31 16.38 -9.39 7.25
C LEU A 31 15.03 -9.64 6.57
N ALA A 32 14.38 -8.60 6.07
CA ALA A 32 13.08 -8.66 5.44
C ALA A 32 13.24 -8.96 3.94
N PHE A 33 13.08 -10.21 3.56
CA PHE A 33 13.12 -10.66 2.17
C PHE A 33 11.79 -11.24 1.74
N ARG A 34 11.34 -10.88 0.53
CA ARG A 34 10.16 -11.50 -0.10
C ARG A 34 10.40 -13.00 -0.32
N ASP A 35 9.33 -13.76 -0.33
CA ASP A 35 9.38 -15.16 -0.73
C ASP A 35 9.07 -15.26 -2.23
N PRO A 36 10.00 -15.73 -3.09
CA PRO A 36 9.76 -15.86 -4.53
C PRO A 36 8.54 -16.74 -4.88
N ARG A 37 8.14 -17.64 -3.97
CA ARG A 37 6.95 -18.47 -4.15
C ARG A 37 5.66 -17.64 -4.08
N MET A 38 5.67 -16.51 -3.37
CA MET A 38 4.53 -15.59 -3.35
C MET A 38 4.41 -14.86 -4.68
N ASP A 39 5.52 -14.39 -5.25
CA ASP A 39 5.54 -13.76 -6.57
C ASP A 39 4.98 -14.74 -7.63
N GLU A 40 5.47 -15.98 -7.63
CA GLU A 40 5.00 -17.05 -8.54
C GLU A 40 3.50 -17.36 -8.35
N PHE A 41 3.03 -17.39 -7.11
CA PHE A 41 1.62 -17.60 -6.78
C PHE A 41 0.74 -16.47 -7.32
N LEU A 42 1.13 -15.21 -7.07
CA LEU A 42 0.39 -14.04 -7.53
C LEU A 42 0.33 -13.97 -9.06
N GLU A 43 1.43 -14.24 -9.75
CA GLU A 43 1.47 -14.32 -11.21
C GLU A 43 0.53 -15.41 -11.76
N LYS A 44 0.54 -16.60 -11.16
CA LYS A 44 -0.39 -17.69 -11.52
C LYS A 44 -1.85 -17.32 -11.30
N CYS A 45 -2.14 -16.45 -10.31
CA CYS A 45 -3.46 -15.90 -10.06
C CYS A 45 -3.83 -14.74 -11.01
N GLY A 46 -2.92 -14.32 -11.88
CA GLY A 46 -3.13 -13.24 -12.85
C GLY A 46 -2.89 -11.85 -12.28
N PHE A 47 -2.20 -11.74 -11.14
CA PHE A 47 -1.79 -10.45 -10.57
C PHE A 47 -0.45 -10.02 -11.15
N LYS A 48 -0.29 -8.73 -11.37
CA LYS A 48 0.99 -8.09 -11.65
C LYS A 48 1.50 -7.38 -10.39
N VAL A 49 2.62 -7.86 -9.86
CA VAL A 49 3.29 -7.22 -8.72
C VAL A 49 4.01 -5.96 -9.20
N LEU A 50 3.83 -4.86 -8.50
CA LEU A 50 4.51 -3.59 -8.78
C LEU A 50 5.53 -3.30 -7.66
N THR A 51 6.76 -2.92 -8.07
CA THR A 51 7.91 -2.73 -7.20
C THR A 51 8.67 -1.47 -7.59
N ASP A 52 8.13 -0.30 -7.21
CA ASP A 52 8.56 1.01 -7.71
C ASP A 52 8.38 1.16 -9.23
N ASP A 53 7.27 0.64 -9.74
CA ASP A 53 6.94 0.60 -11.16
C ASP A 53 5.84 1.59 -11.52
N VAL A 54 5.85 2.04 -12.78
CA VAL A 54 4.77 2.80 -13.40
C VAL A 54 4.21 2.01 -14.57
N VAL A 55 2.91 1.77 -14.57
CA VAL A 55 2.19 1.10 -15.66
C VAL A 55 1.26 2.09 -16.33
N THR A 56 1.28 2.11 -17.65
CA THR A 56 0.35 2.90 -18.44
C THR A 56 -0.85 2.06 -18.85
N LEU A 57 -2.04 2.52 -18.53
CA LEU A 57 -3.31 1.84 -18.76
C LEU A 57 -4.24 2.67 -19.66
N ASP A 58 -5.32 2.05 -20.12
CA ASP A 58 -6.38 2.70 -20.90
C ASP A 58 -5.83 3.58 -22.05
N ASN A 59 -5.03 2.97 -22.92
CA ASN A 59 -4.44 3.65 -24.08
C ASN A 59 -3.67 4.94 -23.73
N GLY A 60 -3.08 5.01 -22.53
CA GLY A 60 -2.29 6.14 -22.09
C GLY A 60 -3.07 7.19 -21.30
N ASN A 61 -4.31 6.92 -20.91
CA ASN A 61 -5.13 7.84 -20.13
C ASN A 61 -4.90 7.74 -18.62
N ILE A 62 -4.32 6.61 -18.15
CA ILE A 62 -4.13 6.33 -16.73
C ILE A 62 -2.69 5.88 -16.49
N TYR A 63 -2.04 6.46 -15.51
CA TYR A 63 -0.80 5.95 -14.93
C TYR A 63 -1.11 5.28 -13.59
N LEU A 64 -0.71 4.03 -13.45
CA LEU A 64 -0.77 3.29 -12.20
C LEU A 64 0.65 3.11 -11.66
N ILE A 65 0.90 3.69 -10.49
CA ILE A 65 2.18 3.60 -9.77
C ILE A 65 2.01 2.60 -8.64
N GLY A 66 2.93 1.66 -8.50
CA GLY A 66 3.03 0.79 -7.34
C GLY A 66 4.36 0.97 -6.65
N ARG A 67 4.35 1.34 -5.35
CA ARG A 67 5.57 1.57 -4.57
C ARG A 67 5.89 0.42 -3.64
N LEU A 68 7.18 0.19 -3.43
CA LEU A 68 7.69 -0.67 -2.37
C LEU A 68 7.29 -0.13 -0.99
N ASP A 69 7.12 -1.04 -0.03
CA ASP A 69 6.83 -0.66 1.35
C ASP A 69 7.95 0.16 1.97
N SER A 70 7.60 1.15 2.80
CA SER A 70 8.55 2.10 3.38
C SER A 70 9.35 1.51 4.53
N GLU A 71 8.78 0.54 5.24
CA GLU A 71 9.46 -0.14 6.33
C GLU A 71 10.29 -1.32 5.85
N LYS A 72 9.73 -2.13 4.93
CA LYS A 72 10.34 -3.37 4.46
C LYS A 72 10.13 -3.54 2.95
N ALA A 73 11.06 -3.00 2.16
CA ALA A 73 11.03 -3.13 0.70
C ALA A 73 11.03 -4.60 0.20
N GLY A 74 11.49 -5.53 1.04
CA GLY A 74 11.45 -6.96 0.75
C GLY A 74 12.67 -7.50 0.01
N ASP A 75 13.74 -6.73 -0.04
CA ASP A 75 15.04 -7.07 -0.63
C ASP A 75 16.22 -6.93 0.34
N GLY A 76 15.92 -6.78 1.63
CA GLY A 76 16.92 -6.54 2.69
C GLY A 76 17.37 -5.08 2.79
N THR A 77 16.74 -4.17 2.03
CA THR A 77 16.97 -2.73 2.11
C THR A 77 15.74 -1.99 2.59
N SER A 78 15.86 -0.69 2.76
CA SER A 78 14.73 0.23 2.91
C SER A 78 14.67 1.22 1.75
N ASP A 79 15.48 0.99 0.74
CA ASP A 79 15.58 1.89 -0.40
C ASP A 79 14.37 1.65 -1.32
N ARG A 80 13.58 2.69 -1.48
CA ARG A 80 12.48 2.73 -2.44
C ARG A 80 12.56 4.01 -3.25
N MET A 81 12.05 3.96 -4.46
CA MET A 81 12.04 5.13 -5.33
C MET A 81 11.16 6.24 -4.74
N SER A 82 11.65 7.48 -4.81
CA SER A 82 10.85 8.62 -4.36
C SER A 82 9.66 8.81 -5.28
N ILE A 83 8.55 9.33 -4.72
CA ILE A 83 7.36 9.64 -5.55
C ILE A 83 7.67 10.68 -6.62
N ASN A 84 8.56 11.64 -6.35
CA ASN A 84 9.04 12.60 -7.34
C ASN A 84 9.67 11.90 -8.55
N ASN A 85 10.51 10.88 -8.34
CA ASN A 85 11.15 10.15 -9.43
C ASN A 85 10.12 9.32 -10.21
N LEU A 86 9.18 8.65 -9.53
CA LEU A 86 8.13 7.85 -10.17
C LEU A 86 7.15 8.70 -10.98
N THR A 87 6.93 9.94 -10.59
CA THR A 87 6.04 10.86 -11.30
C THR A 87 6.78 11.78 -12.27
N ALA A 88 8.13 11.74 -12.28
CA ALA A 88 8.92 12.56 -13.21
C ALA A 88 8.63 12.15 -14.65
N GLY A 89 8.28 13.14 -15.47
CA GLY A 89 7.98 12.92 -16.89
C GLY A 89 6.58 12.36 -17.19
N LEU A 90 5.73 12.12 -16.18
CA LEU A 90 4.33 11.77 -16.43
C LEU A 90 3.53 13.01 -16.85
N ASP A 91 2.63 12.81 -17.80
CA ASP A 91 1.66 13.83 -18.21
C ASP A 91 0.61 14.05 -17.12
N LYS A 92 0.72 15.16 -16.40
CA LYS A 92 -0.17 15.54 -15.29
C LYS A 92 -1.61 15.89 -15.71
N SER A 93 -1.91 15.88 -16.99
CA SER A 93 -3.29 15.99 -17.49
C SER A 93 -4.02 14.64 -17.49
N LYS A 94 -3.30 13.55 -17.25
CA LYS A 94 -3.80 12.17 -17.15
C LYS A 94 -4.04 11.79 -15.71
N LEU A 95 -4.91 10.78 -15.49
CA LEU A 95 -5.17 10.25 -14.15
C LEU A 95 -3.95 9.50 -13.62
N ILE A 96 -3.45 9.90 -12.46
CA ILE A 96 -2.33 9.26 -11.77
C ILE A 96 -2.83 8.58 -10.50
N LEU A 97 -2.80 7.24 -10.50
CA LEU A 97 -3.17 6.39 -9.37
C LEU A 97 -1.90 5.88 -8.69
N LEU A 98 -1.87 5.93 -7.36
CA LEU A 98 -0.79 5.38 -6.54
C LEU A 98 -1.32 4.25 -5.65
N LEU A 99 -0.70 3.07 -5.77
CA LEU A 99 -0.81 1.99 -4.80
C LEU A 99 0.39 2.07 -3.86
N GLU A 100 0.13 2.26 -2.58
CA GLU A 100 1.13 2.28 -1.52
C GLU A 100 0.55 1.64 -0.27
N HIS A 101 1.34 0.81 0.42
CA HIS A 101 0.81 0.09 1.59
C HIS A 101 0.49 1.04 2.73
N GLU A 102 1.41 1.95 3.07
CA GLU A 102 1.27 2.89 4.18
C GLU A 102 0.71 4.25 3.74
N PRO A 103 -0.25 4.85 4.47
CA PRO A 103 -0.78 6.19 4.17
C PRO A 103 0.15 7.30 4.70
N ALA A 104 1.43 7.27 4.26
CA ALA A 104 2.47 8.19 4.73
C ALA A 104 2.64 9.39 3.78
N ASN A 105 3.04 10.54 4.34
CA ASN A 105 3.42 11.75 3.59
C ASN A 105 2.39 12.20 2.53
N LEU A 106 1.11 12.18 2.88
CA LEU A 106 0.02 12.48 1.94
C LEU A 106 0.19 13.82 1.22
N SER A 107 0.64 14.86 1.93
CA SER A 107 0.86 16.18 1.32
C SER A 107 1.98 16.14 0.27
N GLY A 108 3.10 15.49 0.58
CA GLY A 108 4.21 15.35 -0.39
C GLY A 108 3.83 14.50 -1.61
N VAL A 109 2.94 13.51 -1.45
CA VAL A 109 2.40 12.73 -2.56
C VAL A 109 1.48 13.57 -3.42
N ALA A 110 0.59 14.36 -2.81
CA ALA A 110 -0.32 15.27 -3.51
C ALA A 110 0.45 16.34 -4.32
N ASP A 111 1.53 16.89 -3.76
CA ASP A 111 2.39 17.89 -4.42
C ASP A 111 3.11 17.31 -5.66
N CYS A 112 3.27 15.98 -5.74
CA CYS A 112 3.81 15.29 -6.91
C CYS A 112 2.77 15.07 -8.03
N GLY A 113 1.53 15.54 -7.84
CA GLY A 113 0.47 15.46 -8.83
C GLY A 113 -0.16 14.09 -8.97
N VAL A 114 -0.21 13.32 -7.88
CA VAL A 114 -1.02 12.10 -7.77
C VAL A 114 -2.48 12.51 -7.55
N ASP A 115 -3.41 11.89 -8.27
CA ASP A 115 -4.84 12.18 -8.16
C ASP A 115 -5.54 11.28 -7.13
N VAL A 116 -5.16 10.00 -7.09
CA VAL A 116 -5.75 9.02 -6.17
C VAL A 116 -4.64 8.18 -5.53
N MET A 117 -4.69 8.05 -4.21
CA MET A 117 -3.81 7.19 -3.43
C MET A 117 -4.62 6.14 -2.69
N LEU A 118 -4.28 4.87 -2.89
CA LEU A 118 -4.93 3.72 -2.27
C LEU A 118 -3.97 3.05 -1.30
N CYS A 119 -4.36 2.94 -0.02
CA CYS A 119 -3.55 2.41 1.06
C CYS A 119 -4.30 1.42 1.95
N GLY A 120 -3.53 0.70 2.76
CA GLY A 120 -4.03 -0.16 3.84
C GLY A 120 -3.27 0.08 5.14
N HIS A 121 -2.55 -0.94 5.63
CA HIS A 121 -1.61 -0.93 6.76
C HIS A 121 -2.24 -0.73 8.13
N THR A 122 -3.08 0.24 8.31
CA THR A 122 -3.55 0.70 9.63
C THR A 122 -4.55 -0.22 10.30
N HIS A 123 -5.21 -1.10 9.51
CA HIS A 123 -6.32 -1.97 9.95
C HIS A 123 -7.47 -1.22 10.67
N ALA A 124 -7.60 0.12 10.46
CA ALA A 124 -8.46 1.01 11.25
C ALA A 124 -8.20 0.89 12.77
N GLY A 125 -6.98 0.51 13.18
CA GLY A 125 -6.59 0.25 14.57
C GLY A 125 -6.90 -1.16 15.07
N GLN A 126 -7.67 -1.96 14.35
CA GLN A 126 -8.03 -3.36 14.56
C GLN A 126 -8.65 -3.69 15.95
N PHE A 127 -8.08 -3.24 17.07
CA PHE A 127 -8.57 -3.46 18.42
C PHE A 127 -8.14 -2.34 19.39
N PHE A 128 -8.88 -2.23 20.50
CA PHE A 128 -8.53 -1.29 21.58
C PHE A 128 -7.18 -1.69 22.23
N PRO A 129 -6.25 -0.74 22.56
CA PRO A 129 -6.40 0.72 22.44
C PRO A 129 -5.95 1.32 21.10
N LEU A 130 -5.53 0.52 20.11
CA LEU A 130 -5.01 1.01 18.83
C LEU A 130 -6.04 1.83 18.05
N THR A 131 -7.33 1.50 18.17
CA THR A 131 -8.43 2.29 17.59
C THR A 131 -8.46 3.75 18.06
N ILE A 132 -7.90 4.03 19.25
CA ILE A 132 -7.78 5.41 19.78
C ILE A 132 -6.49 6.09 19.33
N VAL A 133 -5.41 5.32 19.18
CA VAL A 133 -4.06 5.86 18.88
C VAL A 133 -3.90 6.20 17.40
N GLN A 134 -4.45 5.38 16.51
CA GLN A 134 -4.30 5.53 15.05
C GLN A 134 -4.69 6.91 14.50
N PRO A 135 -5.77 7.57 14.94
CA PRO A 135 -6.11 8.91 14.48
C PRO A 135 -5.06 9.99 14.77
N PHE A 136 -4.17 9.74 15.73
CA PHE A 136 -3.08 10.66 16.08
C PHE A 136 -1.76 10.29 15.38
N ALA A 137 -1.62 9.05 14.90
CA ALA A 137 -0.43 8.57 14.23
C ALA A 137 -0.43 8.87 12.72
N TRP A 138 -1.62 8.90 12.09
CA TRP A 138 -1.78 9.03 10.65
C TRP A 138 -2.71 10.18 10.28
N GLN A 139 -2.36 10.93 9.24
CA GLN A 139 -3.21 11.99 8.71
C GLN A 139 -4.54 11.43 8.14
N ASN A 140 -4.49 10.26 7.48
CA ASN A 140 -5.63 9.44 7.12
C ASN A 140 -5.38 8.02 7.59
N TYR A 141 -6.02 7.60 8.67
CA TYR A 141 -5.85 6.25 9.19
C TYR A 141 -6.90 5.26 8.67
N HIS A 142 -8.04 5.75 8.15
CA HIS A 142 -9.12 4.92 7.61
C HIS A 142 -10.11 5.76 6.80
N GLY A 143 -10.65 5.17 5.73
CA GLY A 143 -11.67 5.79 4.90
C GLY A 143 -11.09 6.80 3.92
N TYR A 144 -11.81 7.88 3.69
CA TYR A 144 -11.53 8.89 2.69
C TYR A 144 -11.02 10.19 3.28
N LEU A 145 -9.98 10.76 2.67
CA LEU A 145 -9.50 12.11 2.96
C LEU A 145 -9.06 12.79 1.66
N LYS A 146 -9.47 14.04 1.45
CA LYS A 146 -8.95 14.88 0.35
C LYS A 146 -7.77 15.71 0.84
N VAL A 147 -6.64 15.64 0.13
CA VAL A 147 -5.40 16.38 0.44
C VAL A 147 -5.00 17.16 -0.82
N GLY A 148 -5.17 18.48 -0.81
CA GLY A 148 -5.03 19.28 -2.03
C GLY A 148 -6.03 18.82 -3.11
N ASN A 149 -5.52 18.39 -4.26
CA ASN A 149 -6.33 17.78 -5.32
C ASN A 149 -6.39 16.26 -5.25
N MET A 150 -5.56 15.63 -4.41
CA MET A 150 -5.48 14.17 -4.29
C MET A 150 -6.61 13.62 -3.40
N HIS A 151 -7.15 12.49 -3.82
CA HIS A 151 -8.11 11.68 -3.07
C HIS A 151 -7.38 10.48 -2.43
N SER A 152 -7.28 10.45 -1.10
CA SER A 152 -6.66 9.36 -0.36
C SER A 152 -7.73 8.42 0.22
N PHE A 153 -7.57 7.13 -0.04
CA PHE A 153 -8.42 6.06 0.51
C PHE A 153 -7.55 5.08 1.30
N VAL A 154 -7.95 4.81 2.53
CA VAL A 154 -7.26 3.85 3.41
C VAL A 154 -8.25 2.80 3.87
N THR A 155 -8.02 1.54 3.47
CA THR A 155 -8.86 0.42 3.87
C THR A 155 -8.41 -0.21 5.19
N ALA A 156 -9.37 -0.71 5.98
CA ALA A 156 -9.07 -1.58 7.11
C ALA A 156 -8.59 -2.98 6.67
N GLY A 157 -8.80 -3.34 5.40
CA GLY A 157 -8.41 -4.61 4.83
C GLY A 157 -9.18 -5.81 5.39
N VAL A 158 -8.90 -6.98 4.82
CA VAL A 158 -9.50 -8.25 5.26
C VAL A 158 -8.62 -9.02 6.24
N GLY A 159 -7.32 -8.73 6.28
CA GLY A 159 -6.32 -9.39 7.11
C GLY A 159 -6.39 -8.98 8.59
N LEU A 160 -5.53 -9.62 9.38
CA LEU A 160 -5.37 -9.37 10.81
C LEU A 160 -3.89 -9.11 11.12
N TYR A 161 -3.64 -8.22 12.05
CA TYR A 161 -2.32 -7.93 12.59
C TYR A 161 -2.22 -8.41 14.05
N GLY A 162 -1.13 -9.09 14.42
CA GLY A 162 -0.93 -9.58 15.77
C GLY A 162 -1.99 -10.60 16.20
N PRO A 163 -2.81 -10.31 17.22
CA PRO A 163 -3.87 -11.22 17.66
C PRO A 163 -4.93 -11.44 16.59
N ASN A 164 -5.38 -12.69 16.45
CA ASN A 164 -6.42 -13.08 15.46
C ASN A 164 -7.82 -12.59 15.90
N MET A 165 -7.99 -11.29 16.04
CA MET A 165 -9.27 -10.67 16.40
C MET A 165 -9.37 -9.25 15.86
N ARG A 166 -10.61 -8.81 15.60
CA ARG A 166 -10.97 -7.40 15.46
C ARG A 166 -11.97 -7.03 16.55
N VAL A 167 -11.81 -5.85 17.16
CA VAL A 167 -12.71 -5.31 18.17
C VAL A 167 -12.97 -3.85 17.83
N MET A 168 -14.23 -3.51 17.58
CA MET A 168 -14.70 -2.18 17.15
C MET A 168 -14.24 -1.78 15.74
N THR A 169 -13.78 -2.73 14.94
CA THR A 169 -13.47 -2.54 13.51
C THR A 169 -13.89 -3.76 12.71
N ASP A 170 -14.24 -3.56 11.45
CA ASP A 170 -14.66 -4.62 10.55
C ASP A 170 -13.59 -4.89 9.46
N SER A 171 -13.64 -6.10 8.89
CA SER A 171 -12.91 -6.40 7.66
C SER A 171 -13.65 -5.78 6.48
N GLU A 172 -12.93 -5.17 5.56
CA GLU A 172 -13.55 -4.50 4.42
C GLU A 172 -12.79 -4.69 3.11
N VAL A 173 -13.53 -4.54 2.03
CA VAL A 173 -13.02 -4.36 0.66
C VAL A 173 -13.66 -3.07 0.14
N MET A 174 -12.88 -2.20 -0.46
CA MET A 174 -13.39 -0.99 -1.11
C MET A 174 -13.68 -1.27 -2.59
N GLU A 175 -14.83 -0.80 -3.06
CA GLU A 175 -15.27 -0.83 -4.46
C GLU A 175 -15.44 0.58 -5.02
#